data_078189343fb76efe1df0788c2b132cba
#
_entry.id   078189343fb76efe1df0788c2b132cba
#
_cell.length_a   1.000
_cell.length_b   1.000
_cell.length_c   1.000
_cell.angle_alpha   90.00
_cell.angle_beta   90.00
_cell.angle_gamma   90.00
#
_symmetry.space_group_name_H-M   'P 1'
#
loop_
_entity.id
_entity.type
_entity.pdbx_description
1 polymer ?
#
loop_
_entity_poly.entity_id
_entity_poly.type
_entity_poly.pdbx_seq_one_letter_code
_entity_poly.pdbx_strand_id
1 'polypeptide(L)'
;MNIMYQRKIESKLQAWLEDPSHKPLVVKGVRQCGKTSSVVDFAKKHFKHIVYLDFREHPDYKKLFTPNLDVDSIIMRLTALMPNTEIKPGKTCFIFDEIQDCPQARSALKYFHLDGRYEVMCTGSLLGVNGYKSKEDKREEEEASIPVGFEEIVDMYPMDFEEWLWANGIKPMHIDYLKKCLTEITPVDDALHSRFKELLHQYVIVGGMPEVVGIFIETRQIGKVLATQRRIIDEYKADMIKYALPADKPRIRECFESIPSQLAREYKKFVYSIVRSTGRGRDYAGSLQWIEDAGIIRRCYNTEITELPLDGNSIQTEFKVYMADIGLLVSMLEEGTQSSILEGNLFSHKGAIFENLVADIFGKMGRKLYYFHKNGGIELDFVMRYKGQCIPVECKANTGNSKSIRTVLGHPEKYRVTNAIKLGDYNVGMKDNLLTLPMYMAFLLSEV
;
A
#
# COMPACT_ATOMS: atom_id res chain seq x y z
N MET A 1 -10.11 -19.43 14.23
CA MET A 1 -10.11 -19.68 12.77
C MET A 1 -9.57 -18.44 12.09
N ASN A 2 -8.46 -18.51 11.37
CA ASN A 2 -8.05 -17.38 10.54
C ASN A 2 -9.06 -17.23 9.39
N ILE A 3 -9.94 -16.25 9.48
CA ILE A 3 -10.85 -15.92 8.38
C ILE A 3 -9.99 -15.38 7.24
N MET A 4 -9.98 -16.08 6.11
CA MET A 4 -9.32 -15.62 4.91
C MET A 4 -10.26 -14.68 4.17
N TYR A 5 -9.82 -13.44 4.00
CA TYR A 5 -10.57 -12.43 3.25
C TYR A 5 -10.27 -12.51 1.76
N GLN A 6 -11.27 -12.26 0.93
CA GLN A 6 -11.07 -12.10 -0.49
C GLN A 6 -10.13 -10.90 -0.76
N ARG A 7 -9.12 -11.10 -1.60
CA ARG A 7 -8.12 -10.08 -1.89
C ARG A 7 -7.98 -9.86 -3.40
N LYS A 8 -7.78 -8.63 -3.81
CA LYS A 8 -7.55 -8.27 -5.23
C LYS A 8 -6.30 -8.94 -5.82
N ILE A 9 -5.34 -9.29 -4.98
CA ILE A 9 -4.16 -10.00 -5.45
C ILE A 9 -4.49 -11.35 -6.08
N GLU A 10 -5.59 -12.02 -5.69
CA GLU A 10 -5.99 -13.31 -6.25
C GLU A 10 -6.15 -13.23 -7.78
N SER A 11 -6.72 -12.14 -8.31
CA SER A 11 -6.85 -11.96 -9.76
C SER A 11 -5.50 -11.80 -10.46
N LYS A 12 -4.51 -11.16 -9.80
CA LYS A 12 -3.15 -11.05 -10.33
C LYS A 12 -2.41 -12.39 -10.31
N LEU A 13 -2.58 -13.16 -9.23
CA LEU A 13 -2.04 -14.53 -9.13
C LEU A 13 -2.65 -15.45 -10.18
N GLN A 14 -3.95 -15.32 -10.44
CA GLN A 14 -4.64 -16.08 -11.47
C GLN A 14 -4.12 -15.72 -12.88
N ALA A 15 -4.02 -14.43 -13.20
CA ALA A 15 -3.48 -13.96 -14.47
C ALA A 15 -2.02 -14.41 -14.68
N TRP A 16 -1.22 -14.41 -13.61
CA TRP A 16 0.15 -14.93 -13.63
C TRP A 16 0.16 -16.43 -13.97
N LEU A 17 -0.67 -17.24 -13.32
CA LEU A 17 -0.72 -18.68 -13.57
C LEU A 17 -1.23 -19.03 -14.98
N GLU A 18 -2.10 -18.20 -15.56
CA GLU A 18 -2.67 -18.38 -16.90
C GLU A 18 -1.73 -17.95 -18.03
N ASP A 19 -0.72 -17.14 -17.76
CA ASP A 19 0.28 -16.75 -18.75
C ASP A 19 1.31 -17.88 -18.95
N PRO A 20 1.35 -18.55 -20.13
CA PRO A 20 2.29 -19.65 -20.36
C PRO A 20 3.76 -19.21 -20.37
N SER A 21 4.04 -17.92 -20.41
CA SER A 21 5.40 -17.33 -20.39
C SER A 21 5.81 -16.79 -19.02
N HIS A 22 4.99 -16.98 -17.99
CA HIS A 22 5.25 -16.44 -16.65
C HIS A 22 6.57 -16.94 -16.05
N LYS A 23 7.11 -16.14 -15.15
CA LYS A 23 8.35 -16.45 -14.42
C LYS A 23 8.01 -16.71 -12.95
N PRO A 24 8.95 -17.29 -12.17
CA PRO A 24 8.80 -17.35 -10.72
C PRO A 24 8.31 -16.03 -10.14
N LEU A 25 7.26 -16.09 -9.31
CA LEU A 25 6.58 -14.93 -8.80
C LEU A 25 7.14 -14.50 -7.45
N VAL A 26 7.39 -13.19 -7.27
CA VAL A 26 7.75 -12.60 -5.99
C VAL A 26 6.66 -11.62 -5.57
N VAL A 27 5.89 -11.97 -4.56
CA VAL A 27 4.90 -11.10 -3.93
C VAL A 27 5.58 -10.29 -2.84
N LYS A 28 5.79 -8.99 -3.07
CA LYS A 28 6.37 -8.09 -2.08
C LYS A 28 5.30 -7.15 -1.51
N GLY A 29 5.52 -6.69 -0.28
CA GLY A 29 4.59 -5.76 0.38
C GLY A 29 5.01 -5.46 1.81
N VAL A 30 4.38 -4.47 2.41
CA VAL A 30 4.61 -4.14 3.81
C VAL A 30 4.36 -5.36 4.72
N ARG A 31 5.02 -5.40 5.85
CA ARG A 31 4.80 -6.48 6.82
C ARG A 31 3.33 -6.57 7.23
N GLN A 32 2.85 -7.80 7.45
CA GLN A 32 1.49 -8.12 7.92
C GLN A 32 0.35 -7.71 6.98
N CYS A 33 0.63 -7.37 5.70
CA CYS A 33 -0.43 -7.10 4.72
C CYS A 33 -1.10 -8.38 4.17
N GLY A 34 -0.65 -9.58 4.61
CA GLY A 34 -1.28 -10.87 4.26
C GLY A 34 -0.65 -11.62 3.09
N LYS A 35 0.62 -11.33 2.71
CA LYS A 35 1.33 -11.96 1.58
C LYS A 35 1.33 -13.49 1.66
N THR A 36 1.93 -14.02 2.72
CA THR A 36 2.07 -15.47 2.94
C THR A 36 0.72 -16.18 2.91
N SER A 37 -0.28 -15.63 3.61
CA SER A 37 -1.62 -16.21 3.63
C SER A 37 -2.24 -16.27 2.24
N SER A 38 -2.14 -15.19 1.44
CA SER A 38 -2.69 -15.15 0.07
C SER A 38 -2.00 -16.12 -0.87
N VAL A 39 -0.65 -16.19 -0.83
CA VAL A 39 0.13 -17.09 -1.67
C VAL A 39 -0.15 -18.55 -1.31
N VAL A 40 -0.16 -18.90 -0.03
CA VAL A 40 -0.43 -20.27 0.44
C VAL A 40 -1.85 -20.70 0.10
N ASP A 41 -2.84 -19.81 0.28
CA ASP A 41 -4.24 -20.13 -0.08
C ASP A 41 -4.41 -20.35 -1.59
N PHE A 42 -3.82 -19.45 -2.38
CA PHE A 42 -3.83 -19.60 -3.84
C PHE A 42 -3.18 -20.91 -4.26
N ALA A 43 -2.01 -21.24 -3.73
CA ALA A 43 -1.32 -22.50 -4.06
C ALA A 43 -2.16 -23.72 -3.67
N LYS A 44 -2.84 -23.72 -2.51
CA LYS A 44 -3.73 -24.81 -2.09
C LYS A 44 -4.93 -25.03 -3.02
N LYS A 45 -5.39 -23.98 -3.70
CA LYS A 45 -6.51 -24.07 -4.65
C LYS A 45 -6.08 -24.64 -6.02
N HIS A 46 -4.82 -24.40 -6.41
CA HIS A 46 -4.36 -24.69 -7.79
C HIS A 46 -3.37 -25.84 -7.92
N PHE A 47 -2.67 -26.22 -6.85
CA PHE A 47 -1.63 -27.26 -6.90
C PHE A 47 -1.96 -28.42 -5.95
N LYS A 48 -1.61 -29.64 -6.41
CA LYS A 48 -1.83 -30.85 -5.63
C LYS A 48 -0.83 -30.98 -4.49
N HIS A 49 0.41 -30.57 -4.71
CA HIS A 49 1.51 -30.66 -3.76
C HIS A 49 2.12 -29.27 -3.56
N ILE A 50 2.45 -28.96 -2.32
CA ILE A 50 3.06 -27.67 -1.94
C ILE A 50 4.30 -27.97 -1.11
N VAL A 51 5.41 -27.36 -1.50
CA VAL A 51 6.64 -27.33 -0.73
C VAL A 51 6.77 -25.91 -0.16
N TYR A 52 6.55 -25.78 1.14
CA TYR A 52 6.63 -24.50 1.85
C TYR A 52 7.93 -24.40 2.63
N LEU A 53 8.75 -23.41 2.32
CA LEU A 53 10.03 -23.11 2.96
C LEU A 53 10.03 -21.70 3.52
N ASP A 54 9.92 -21.58 4.84
CA ASP A 54 10.09 -20.31 5.57
C ASP A 54 11.55 -20.18 6.02
N PHE A 55 12.28 -19.24 5.41
CA PHE A 55 13.72 -19.05 5.69
C PHE A 55 14.01 -18.31 6.99
N ARG A 56 12.98 -17.71 7.60
CA ARG A 56 13.09 -17.02 8.88
C ARG A 56 12.82 -17.97 10.04
N GLU A 57 11.73 -18.74 9.94
CA GLU A 57 11.37 -19.71 10.97
C GLU A 57 12.34 -20.89 10.98
N HIS A 58 12.79 -21.33 9.79
CA HIS A 58 13.68 -22.47 9.60
C HIS A 58 14.96 -22.08 8.84
N PRO A 59 15.95 -21.44 9.50
CA PRO A 59 17.19 -21.03 8.83
C PRO A 59 17.98 -22.18 8.19
N ASP A 60 17.80 -23.42 8.66
CA ASP A 60 18.42 -24.61 8.08
C ASP A 60 18.02 -24.89 6.64
N TYR A 61 16.86 -24.39 6.17
CA TYR A 61 16.45 -24.52 4.78
C TYR A 61 17.38 -23.77 3.81
N LYS A 62 18.14 -22.79 4.27
CA LYS A 62 19.17 -22.12 3.46
C LYS A 62 20.21 -23.08 2.91
N LYS A 63 20.51 -24.18 3.65
CA LYS A 63 21.47 -25.22 3.23
C LYS A 63 21.01 -25.96 1.98
N LEU A 64 19.71 -25.94 1.64
CA LEU A 64 19.19 -26.54 0.43
C LEU A 64 19.72 -25.85 -0.85
N PHE A 65 20.13 -24.59 -0.74
CA PHE A 65 20.58 -23.74 -1.83
C PHE A 65 22.10 -23.56 -1.88
N THR A 66 22.86 -24.48 -1.29
CA THR A 66 24.33 -24.49 -1.29
C THR A 66 24.87 -25.92 -1.45
N PRO A 67 25.96 -26.18 -2.21
CA PRO A 67 26.67 -25.21 -3.06
C PRO A 67 26.04 -25.03 -4.46
N ASN A 68 25.20 -25.97 -4.93
CA ASN A 68 24.63 -26.01 -6.27
C ASN A 68 23.16 -25.56 -6.27
N LEU A 69 22.81 -24.72 -7.24
CA LEU A 69 21.47 -24.14 -7.40
C LEU A 69 20.63 -24.84 -8.47
N ASP A 70 21.13 -25.92 -9.10
CA ASP A 70 20.30 -26.70 -10.03
C ASP A 70 19.15 -27.40 -9.30
N VAL A 71 18.02 -27.52 -9.99
CA VAL A 71 16.75 -27.96 -9.39
C VAL A 71 16.84 -29.39 -8.88
N ASP A 72 17.52 -30.31 -9.58
CA ASP A 72 17.63 -31.70 -9.15
C ASP A 72 18.46 -31.83 -7.87
N SER A 73 19.54 -31.07 -7.74
CA SER A 73 20.36 -31.00 -6.50
C SER A 73 19.55 -30.43 -5.33
N ILE A 74 18.74 -29.42 -5.56
CA ILE A 74 17.85 -28.83 -4.53
C ILE A 74 16.81 -29.86 -4.09
N ILE A 75 16.15 -30.55 -5.02
CA ILE A 75 15.14 -31.58 -4.72
C ILE A 75 15.76 -32.76 -3.98
N MET A 76 16.94 -33.21 -4.40
CA MET A 76 17.66 -34.30 -3.71
C MET A 76 17.92 -33.96 -2.22
N ARG A 77 18.43 -32.76 -1.96
CA ARG A 77 18.66 -32.29 -0.57
C ARG A 77 17.36 -32.13 0.20
N LEU A 78 16.33 -31.58 -0.44
CA LEU A 78 15.02 -31.37 0.17
C LEU A 78 14.36 -32.68 0.57
N THR A 79 14.36 -33.69 -0.32
CA THR A 79 13.77 -35.01 -0.02
C THR A 79 14.55 -35.75 1.05
N ALA A 80 15.86 -35.52 1.17
CA ALA A 80 16.67 -36.05 2.28
C ALA A 80 16.31 -35.37 3.63
N LEU A 81 16.04 -34.06 3.61
CA LEU A 81 15.65 -33.30 4.81
C LEU A 81 14.19 -33.54 5.19
N MET A 82 13.32 -33.69 4.20
CA MET A 82 11.86 -33.82 4.32
C MET A 82 11.37 -35.07 3.59
N PRO A 83 11.62 -36.30 4.10
CA PRO A 83 11.41 -37.57 3.35
C PRO A 83 9.95 -37.84 2.93
N ASN A 84 8.98 -37.23 3.64
CA ASN A 84 7.55 -37.42 3.36
C ASN A 84 6.98 -36.39 2.36
N THR A 85 7.84 -35.53 1.79
CA THR A 85 7.39 -34.50 0.84
C THR A 85 7.22 -35.10 -0.54
N GLU A 86 6.02 -35.01 -1.09
CA GLU A 86 5.71 -35.50 -2.42
C GLU A 86 5.94 -34.39 -3.45
N ILE A 87 6.89 -34.59 -4.37
CA ILE A 87 7.28 -33.63 -5.41
C ILE A 87 7.02 -34.27 -6.78
N LYS A 88 6.14 -33.67 -7.57
CA LYS A 88 5.77 -34.14 -8.91
C LYS A 88 5.80 -33.02 -9.94
N PRO A 89 6.50 -33.20 -11.09
CA PRO A 89 6.50 -32.23 -12.17
C PRO A 89 5.08 -31.81 -12.58
N GLY A 90 4.86 -30.52 -12.81
CA GLY A 90 3.57 -29.94 -13.22
C GLY A 90 2.46 -30.00 -12.16
N LYS A 91 2.73 -30.51 -10.94
CA LYS A 91 1.73 -30.64 -9.86
C LYS A 91 2.17 -30.07 -8.52
N THR A 92 3.44 -29.67 -8.41
CA THR A 92 4.03 -29.13 -7.20
C THR A 92 4.35 -27.65 -7.36
N CYS A 93 3.92 -26.84 -6.40
CA CYS A 93 4.32 -25.45 -6.26
C CYS A 93 5.29 -25.32 -5.09
N PHE A 94 6.42 -24.64 -5.31
CA PHE A 94 7.34 -24.24 -4.24
C PHE A 94 6.94 -22.85 -3.75
N ILE A 95 6.86 -22.68 -2.43
CA ILE A 95 6.64 -21.40 -1.79
C ILE A 95 7.88 -21.06 -0.96
N PHE A 96 8.59 -20.00 -1.36
CA PHE A 96 9.73 -19.47 -0.63
C PHE A 96 9.30 -18.24 0.16
N ASP A 97 9.06 -18.44 1.46
CA ASP A 97 8.60 -17.37 2.34
C ASP A 97 9.79 -16.61 2.95
N GLU A 98 9.65 -15.29 3.07
CA GLU A 98 10.71 -14.36 3.49
C GLU A 98 12.00 -14.53 2.65
N ILE A 99 11.84 -14.52 1.31
CA ILE A 99 12.91 -14.81 0.32
C ILE A 99 14.19 -13.98 0.53
N GLN A 100 14.07 -12.77 1.11
CA GLN A 100 15.21 -11.91 1.41
C GLN A 100 16.15 -12.52 2.47
N ASP A 101 15.66 -13.44 3.29
CA ASP A 101 16.46 -14.10 4.32
C ASP A 101 17.30 -15.26 3.73
N CYS A 102 17.11 -15.61 2.41
CA CYS A 102 17.92 -16.58 1.66
C CYS A 102 18.21 -16.06 0.22
N PRO A 103 19.25 -15.24 0.03
CA PRO A 103 19.61 -14.71 -1.28
C PRO A 103 19.91 -15.78 -2.33
N GLN A 104 20.46 -16.92 -1.91
CA GLN A 104 20.74 -18.08 -2.77
C GLN A 104 19.44 -18.69 -3.33
N ALA A 105 18.37 -18.76 -2.52
CA ALA A 105 17.06 -19.21 -3.01
C ALA A 105 16.50 -18.25 -4.07
N ARG A 106 16.70 -16.93 -3.92
CA ARG A 106 16.32 -15.96 -4.94
C ARG A 106 17.14 -16.15 -6.22
N SER A 107 18.45 -16.40 -6.12
CA SER A 107 19.29 -16.72 -7.28
C SER A 107 18.87 -18.01 -7.97
N ALA A 108 18.32 -18.98 -7.21
CA ALA A 108 17.83 -20.25 -7.76
C ALA A 108 16.57 -20.08 -8.63
N LEU A 109 15.82 -18.97 -8.53
CA LEU A 109 14.63 -18.72 -9.36
C LEU A 109 14.93 -18.80 -10.86
N LYS A 110 16.14 -18.36 -11.28
CA LYS A 110 16.61 -18.52 -12.66
C LYS A 110 16.61 -19.99 -13.09
N TYR A 111 17.11 -20.87 -12.24
CA TYR A 111 17.22 -22.31 -12.58
C TYR A 111 15.86 -22.99 -12.57
N PHE A 112 14.95 -22.63 -11.66
CA PHE A 112 13.57 -23.10 -11.67
C PHE A 112 12.83 -22.66 -12.94
N HIS A 113 13.00 -21.40 -13.36
CA HIS A 113 12.41 -20.90 -14.61
C HIS A 113 12.92 -21.65 -15.85
N LEU A 114 14.23 -21.91 -15.92
CA LEU A 114 14.83 -22.65 -17.05
C LEU A 114 14.46 -24.13 -17.04
N ASP A 115 14.26 -24.72 -15.88
CA ASP A 115 13.84 -26.11 -15.70
C ASP A 115 12.37 -26.32 -16.13
N GLY A 116 11.48 -25.42 -15.76
CA GLY A 116 10.08 -25.40 -16.16
C GLY A 116 9.20 -26.52 -15.61
N ARG A 117 9.72 -27.40 -14.75
CA ARG A 117 8.93 -28.52 -14.17
C ARG A 117 8.06 -28.10 -12.99
N TYR A 118 8.37 -27.01 -12.33
CA TYR A 118 7.76 -26.61 -11.06
C TYR A 118 7.47 -25.13 -11.01
N GLU A 119 6.32 -24.80 -10.46
CA GLU A 119 5.96 -23.41 -10.19
C GLU A 119 6.62 -22.92 -8.89
N VAL A 120 7.03 -21.67 -8.88
CA VAL A 120 7.65 -21.06 -7.71
C VAL A 120 6.99 -19.72 -7.39
N MET A 121 6.50 -19.61 -6.17
CA MET A 121 5.96 -18.36 -5.62
C MET A 121 6.79 -17.96 -4.40
N CYS A 122 7.17 -16.70 -4.33
CA CYS A 122 7.94 -16.19 -3.21
C CYS A 122 7.17 -15.08 -2.49
N THR A 123 7.42 -14.93 -1.20
CA THR A 123 7.00 -13.74 -0.47
C THR A 123 8.20 -13.02 0.12
N GLY A 124 8.09 -11.71 0.29
CA GLY A 124 9.14 -10.92 0.91
C GLY A 124 8.69 -9.55 1.37
N SER A 125 9.39 -8.99 2.35
CA SER A 125 9.17 -7.60 2.76
C SER A 125 9.71 -6.65 1.69
N LEU A 126 9.09 -5.45 1.57
CA LEU A 126 9.52 -4.43 0.62
C LEU A 126 11.01 -4.08 0.79
N LEU A 127 11.46 -3.88 2.02
CA LEU A 127 12.86 -3.57 2.31
C LEU A 127 13.81 -4.68 1.87
N GLY A 128 13.51 -5.92 2.25
CA GLY A 128 14.37 -7.06 1.93
C GLY A 128 14.47 -7.34 0.44
N VAL A 129 13.34 -7.31 -0.27
CA VAL A 129 13.30 -7.54 -1.73
C VAL A 129 13.98 -6.40 -2.50
N ASN A 130 13.89 -5.16 -1.99
CA ASN A 130 14.57 -4.00 -2.57
C ASN A 130 16.09 -3.93 -2.24
N GLY A 131 16.65 -4.91 -1.54
CA GLY A 131 18.09 -5.01 -1.29
C GLY A 131 18.58 -4.33 0.00
N TYR A 132 17.68 -3.93 0.90
CA TYR A 132 18.06 -3.50 2.24
C TYR A 132 18.41 -4.73 3.09
N LYS A 133 19.63 -4.75 3.64
CA LYS A 133 20.17 -5.91 4.35
C LYS A 133 20.47 -5.58 5.81
N SER A 134 20.31 -6.58 6.69
CA SER A 134 20.77 -6.50 8.08
C SER A 134 22.30 -6.59 8.13
N LYS A 135 22.91 -6.18 9.26
CA LYS A 135 24.36 -6.26 9.42
C LYS A 135 24.92 -7.70 9.39
N GLU A 136 24.09 -8.67 9.77
CA GLU A 136 24.46 -10.09 9.81
C GLU A 136 24.55 -10.66 8.41
N ASP A 137 23.68 -10.18 7.49
CA ASP A 137 23.59 -10.66 6.10
C ASP A 137 24.75 -10.18 5.21
N LYS A 138 25.51 -9.15 5.62
CA LYS A 138 26.64 -8.63 4.83
C LYS A 138 27.86 -9.56 4.74
N ARG A 139 27.94 -10.57 5.56
CA ARG A 139 29.04 -11.53 5.58
C ARG A 139 28.89 -12.70 4.60
N GLU A 140 27.67 -12.94 4.12
CA GLU A 140 27.34 -14.06 3.22
C GLU A 140 27.22 -13.63 1.74
N GLU A 141 27.65 -12.40 1.39
CA GLU A 141 27.24 -11.70 0.17
C GLU A 141 28.08 -11.93 -1.09
N GLU A 142 29.21 -12.58 -1.01
CA GLU A 142 30.13 -12.60 -2.18
C GLU A 142 29.62 -13.42 -3.37
N GLU A 143 28.49 -14.17 -3.27
CA GLU A 143 28.09 -15.10 -4.32
C GLU A 143 26.62 -15.02 -4.81
N ALA A 144 25.72 -14.25 -4.17
CA ALA A 144 24.31 -14.25 -4.57
C ALA A 144 23.94 -13.07 -5.48
N SER A 145 23.66 -13.34 -6.75
CA SER A 145 23.18 -12.34 -7.71
C SER A 145 21.65 -12.30 -7.79
N ILE A 146 21.06 -11.10 -7.87
CA ILE A 146 19.63 -10.95 -8.18
C ILE A 146 19.38 -11.52 -9.59
N PRO A 147 18.41 -12.42 -9.80
CA PRO A 147 18.16 -13.04 -11.11
C PRO A 147 17.38 -12.08 -12.03
N VAL A 148 18.03 -11.02 -12.47
CA VAL A 148 17.43 -10.00 -13.34
C VAL A 148 16.85 -10.67 -14.58
N GLY A 149 15.55 -10.43 -14.83
CA GLY A 149 14.83 -10.99 -15.98
C GLY A 149 14.27 -12.40 -15.78
N PHE A 150 14.45 -13.05 -14.62
CA PHE A 150 13.96 -14.39 -14.31
C PHE A 150 12.98 -14.44 -13.15
N GLU A 151 12.45 -13.32 -12.74
CA GLU A 151 11.39 -13.21 -11.73
C GLU A 151 10.35 -12.18 -12.16
N GLU A 152 9.13 -12.36 -11.75
CA GLU A 152 8.05 -11.37 -11.81
C GLU A 152 7.76 -10.85 -10.41
N ILE A 153 7.56 -9.54 -10.29
CA ILE A 153 7.36 -8.90 -8.99
C ILE A 153 5.97 -8.27 -8.96
N VAL A 154 5.19 -8.64 -7.95
CA VAL A 154 3.85 -8.09 -7.71
C VAL A 154 3.80 -7.44 -6.34
N ASP A 155 3.34 -6.18 -6.32
CA ASP A 155 3.10 -5.46 -5.08
C ASP A 155 1.76 -5.84 -4.45
N MET A 156 1.81 -6.13 -3.14
CA MET A 156 0.64 -6.36 -2.30
C MET A 156 0.56 -5.30 -1.21
N TYR A 157 -0.59 -4.65 -1.14
CA TYR A 157 -0.88 -3.61 -0.14
C TYR A 157 -1.73 -4.17 1.02
N PRO A 158 -1.85 -3.47 2.16
CA PRO A 158 -2.95 -3.68 3.09
C PRO A 158 -4.30 -3.61 2.36
N MET A 159 -5.35 -4.17 2.93
CA MET A 159 -6.69 -4.17 2.31
C MET A 159 -7.10 -2.75 1.93
N ASP A 160 -7.52 -2.57 0.69
CA ASP A 160 -8.08 -1.31 0.25
C ASP A 160 -9.56 -1.18 0.66
N PHE A 161 -10.19 -0.04 0.36
CA PHE A 161 -11.57 0.18 0.77
C PHE A 161 -12.56 -0.79 0.11
N GLU A 162 -12.32 -1.22 -1.12
CA GLU A 162 -13.19 -2.21 -1.78
C GLU A 162 -13.05 -3.60 -1.13
N GLU A 163 -11.83 -4.04 -0.82
CA GLU A 163 -11.59 -5.28 -0.07
C GLU A 163 -12.19 -5.22 1.35
N TRP A 164 -12.14 -4.04 1.99
CA TRP A 164 -12.86 -3.78 3.23
C TRP A 164 -14.37 -3.93 3.08
N LEU A 165 -14.96 -3.41 2.00
CA LEU A 165 -16.38 -3.57 1.70
C LEU A 165 -16.75 -5.05 1.55
N TRP A 166 -15.94 -5.83 0.82
CA TRP A 166 -16.16 -7.28 0.67
C TRP A 166 -16.09 -8.00 2.01
N ALA A 167 -15.12 -7.69 2.85
CA ALA A 167 -14.97 -8.26 4.19
C ALA A 167 -16.16 -7.93 5.11
N ASN A 168 -16.86 -6.83 4.87
CA ASN A 168 -18.11 -6.45 5.56
C ASN A 168 -19.38 -6.91 4.86
N GLY A 169 -19.30 -7.83 3.90
CA GLY A 169 -20.44 -8.47 3.24
C GLY A 169 -21.08 -7.66 2.11
N ILE A 170 -20.45 -6.58 1.65
CA ILE A 170 -20.90 -5.84 0.45
C ILE A 170 -20.64 -6.70 -0.78
N LYS A 171 -21.69 -6.95 -1.54
CA LYS A 171 -21.66 -7.80 -2.73
C LYS A 171 -21.22 -7.01 -3.98
N PRO A 172 -20.70 -7.69 -5.03
CA PRO A 172 -20.29 -7.03 -6.28
C PRO A 172 -21.38 -6.15 -6.89
N MET A 173 -22.64 -6.55 -6.83
CA MET A 173 -23.78 -5.77 -7.35
C MET A 173 -23.88 -4.35 -6.78
N HIS A 174 -23.47 -4.17 -5.51
CA HIS A 174 -23.49 -2.82 -4.90
C HIS A 174 -22.35 -1.96 -5.43
N ILE A 175 -21.19 -2.56 -5.70
CA ILE A 175 -20.06 -1.86 -6.33
C ILE A 175 -20.42 -1.47 -7.76
N ASP A 176 -21.06 -2.37 -8.52
CA ASP A 176 -21.52 -2.09 -9.88
C ASP A 176 -22.57 -0.99 -9.90
N TYR A 177 -23.45 -0.94 -8.90
CA TYR A 177 -24.38 0.17 -8.73
C TYR A 177 -23.67 1.50 -8.50
N LEU A 178 -22.63 1.55 -7.67
CA LEU A 178 -21.83 2.76 -7.48
C LEU A 178 -21.09 3.17 -8.77
N LYS A 179 -20.53 2.21 -9.52
CA LYS A 179 -19.92 2.47 -10.83
C LYS A 179 -20.93 3.07 -11.82
N LYS A 180 -22.16 2.54 -11.82
CA LYS A 180 -23.27 3.09 -12.64
C LYS A 180 -23.58 4.53 -12.23
N CYS A 181 -23.74 4.82 -10.94
CA CYS A 181 -23.97 6.18 -10.44
C CYS A 181 -22.86 7.15 -10.88
N LEU A 182 -21.59 6.71 -10.83
CA LEU A 182 -20.44 7.51 -11.31
C LEU A 182 -20.50 7.77 -12.82
N THR A 183 -20.82 6.75 -13.61
CA THR A 183 -20.85 6.85 -15.08
C THR A 183 -22.01 7.72 -15.57
N GLU A 184 -23.19 7.54 -14.99
CA GLU A 184 -24.41 8.27 -15.34
C GLU A 184 -24.53 9.62 -14.61
N ILE A 185 -23.62 9.92 -13.69
CA ILE A 185 -23.65 11.14 -12.84
C ILE A 185 -24.99 11.26 -12.12
N THR A 186 -25.48 10.17 -11.56
CA THR A 186 -26.74 10.11 -10.80
C THR A 186 -26.47 9.95 -9.32
N PRO A 187 -27.24 10.59 -8.43
CA PRO A 187 -27.11 10.43 -6.99
C PRO A 187 -27.25 8.96 -6.55
N VAL A 188 -26.45 8.56 -5.59
CA VAL A 188 -26.60 7.29 -4.88
C VAL A 188 -27.85 7.38 -4.01
N ASP A 189 -28.63 6.29 -3.96
CA ASP A 189 -29.78 6.16 -3.07
C ASP A 189 -29.43 6.49 -1.62
N ASP A 190 -30.30 7.19 -0.91
CA ASP A 190 -30.01 7.75 0.43
C ASP A 190 -29.69 6.68 1.46
N ALA A 191 -30.32 5.51 1.40
CA ALA A 191 -30.06 4.42 2.34
C ALA A 191 -28.68 3.81 2.08
N LEU A 192 -28.33 3.60 0.81
CA LEU A 192 -27.01 3.11 0.42
C LEU A 192 -25.93 4.16 0.70
N HIS A 193 -26.20 5.44 0.40
CA HIS A 193 -25.29 6.54 0.69
C HIS A 193 -24.94 6.59 2.19
N SER A 194 -25.93 6.52 3.05
CA SER A 194 -25.73 6.50 4.52
C SER A 194 -24.93 5.30 4.96
N ARG A 195 -25.20 4.12 4.42
CA ARG A 195 -24.48 2.90 4.74
C ARG A 195 -23.03 2.92 4.31
N PHE A 196 -22.73 3.40 3.09
CA PHE A 196 -21.36 3.52 2.62
C PHE A 196 -20.56 4.57 3.38
N LYS A 197 -21.17 5.65 3.83
CA LYS A 197 -20.54 6.64 4.73
C LYS A 197 -20.15 6.00 6.06
N GLU A 198 -21.04 5.25 6.67
CA GLU A 198 -20.76 4.53 7.91
C GLU A 198 -19.57 3.56 7.73
N LEU A 199 -19.57 2.76 6.66
CA LEU A 199 -18.49 1.83 6.35
C LEU A 199 -17.15 2.57 6.10
N LEU A 200 -17.18 3.75 5.48
CA LEU A 200 -15.99 4.57 5.31
C LEU A 200 -15.45 5.07 6.65
N HIS A 201 -16.30 5.57 7.54
CA HIS A 201 -15.86 6.02 8.87
C HIS A 201 -15.25 4.87 9.69
N GLN A 202 -15.82 3.67 9.59
CA GLN A 202 -15.24 2.47 10.20
C GLN A 202 -13.85 2.16 9.57
N TYR A 203 -13.73 2.22 8.24
CA TYR A 203 -12.46 1.99 7.56
C TYR A 203 -11.40 3.01 7.95
N VAL A 204 -11.74 4.28 8.12
CA VAL A 204 -10.82 5.31 8.60
C VAL A 204 -10.18 4.95 9.94
N ILE A 205 -10.94 4.31 10.84
CA ILE A 205 -10.45 3.91 12.16
C ILE A 205 -9.66 2.60 12.09
N VAL A 206 -10.18 1.62 11.34
CA VAL A 206 -9.63 0.26 11.30
C VAL A 206 -8.45 0.15 10.34
N GLY A 207 -8.50 0.85 9.20
CA GLY A 207 -7.53 0.70 8.12
C GLY A 207 -7.65 -0.63 7.39
N GLY A 208 -6.58 -0.99 6.68
CA GLY A 208 -6.54 -2.17 5.83
C GLY A 208 -5.63 -3.30 6.32
N MET A 209 -5.07 -3.22 7.52
CA MET A 209 -4.24 -4.33 8.04
C MET A 209 -5.12 -5.54 8.33
N PRO A 210 -4.90 -6.72 7.66
CA PRO A 210 -5.83 -7.85 7.71
C PRO A 210 -6.15 -8.35 9.12
N GLU A 211 -5.17 -8.38 10.02
CA GLU A 211 -5.38 -8.77 11.41
C GLU A 211 -6.30 -7.78 12.14
N VAL A 212 -6.10 -6.48 11.91
CA VAL A 212 -6.92 -5.42 12.51
C VAL A 212 -8.36 -5.51 11.99
N VAL A 213 -8.51 -5.72 10.68
CA VAL A 213 -9.81 -5.94 10.02
C VAL A 213 -10.52 -7.15 10.63
N GLY A 214 -9.79 -8.26 10.83
CA GLY A 214 -10.33 -9.47 11.46
C GLY A 214 -10.86 -9.21 12.86
N ILE A 215 -10.06 -8.59 13.70
CA ILE A 215 -10.46 -8.24 15.08
C ILE A 215 -11.69 -7.34 15.09
N PHE A 216 -11.76 -6.35 14.20
CA PHE A 216 -12.93 -5.49 14.11
C PHE A 216 -14.19 -6.26 13.69
N ILE A 217 -14.11 -7.11 12.67
CA ILE A 217 -15.25 -7.88 12.17
C ILE A 217 -15.78 -8.85 13.24
N GLU A 218 -14.88 -9.53 13.93
CA GLU A 218 -15.23 -10.51 14.96
C GLU A 218 -15.77 -9.85 16.23
N THR A 219 -15.19 -8.74 16.66
CA THR A 219 -15.47 -8.21 18.00
C THR A 219 -16.22 -6.90 18.05
N ARG A 220 -16.12 -6.08 16.99
CA ARG A 220 -16.62 -4.68 16.94
C ARG A 220 -16.06 -3.79 18.07
N GLN A 221 -14.97 -4.19 18.71
CA GLN A 221 -14.35 -3.50 19.84
C GLN A 221 -13.20 -2.61 19.41
N ILE A 222 -13.41 -1.31 19.38
CA ILE A 222 -12.40 -0.31 18.97
C ILE A 222 -11.14 -0.39 19.86
N GLY A 223 -11.28 -0.66 21.15
CA GLY A 223 -10.13 -0.81 22.04
C GLY A 223 -9.17 -1.94 21.61
N LYS A 224 -9.68 -3.08 21.14
CA LYS A 224 -8.87 -4.18 20.61
C LYS A 224 -8.22 -3.81 19.27
N VAL A 225 -8.95 -3.10 18.41
CA VAL A 225 -8.44 -2.57 17.16
C VAL A 225 -7.22 -1.70 17.41
N LEU A 226 -7.35 -0.70 18.31
CA LEU A 226 -6.25 0.20 18.66
C LEU A 226 -5.05 -0.51 19.28
N ALA A 227 -5.28 -1.45 20.18
CA ALA A 227 -4.20 -2.23 20.79
C ALA A 227 -3.40 -2.99 19.72
N THR A 228 -4.08 -3.58 18.74
CA THR A 228 -3.42 -4.30 17.63
C THR A 228 -2.67 -3.34 16.70
N GLN A 229 -3.26 -2.20 16.35
CA GLN A 229 -2.59 -1.19 15.51
C GLN A 229 -1.34 -0.65 16.20
N ARG A 230 -1.40 -0.34 17.49
CA ARG A 230 -0.23 0.11 18.28
C ARG A 230 0.88 -0.94 18.30
N ARG A 231 0.53 -2.22 18.46
CA ARG A 231 1.49 -3.33 18.35
C ARG A 231 2.17 -3.37 16.98
N ILE A 232 1.40 -3.22 15.88
CA ILE A 232 1.96 -3.17 14.51
C ILE A 232 2.91 -1.97 14.35
N ILE A 233 2.55 -0.80 14.88
CA ILE A 233 3.42 0.38 14.89
C ILE A 233 4.73 0.10 15.65
N ASP A 234 4.67 -0.55 16.80
CA ASP A 234 5.86 -0.90 17.59
C ASP A 234 6.74 -1.92 16.87
N GLU A 235 6.15 -2.88 16.16
CA GLU A 235 6.88 -3.83 15.31
C GLU A 235 7.56 -3.12 14.13
N TYR A 236 6.91 -2.12 13.48
CA TYR A 236 7.56 -1.30 12.47
C TYR A 236 8.74 -0.52 13.03
N LYS A 237 8.62 0.05 14.25
CA LYS A 237 9.73 0.71 14.93
C LYS A 237 10.88 -0.26 15.24
N ALA A 238 10.57 -1.50 15.60
CA ALA A 238 11.58 -2.54 15.81
C ALA A 238 12.32 -2.89 14.51
N ASP A 239 11.62 -2.96 13.38
CA ASP A 239 12.22 -3.17 12.06
C ASP A 239 13.14 -2.01 11.63
N MET A 240 12.76 -0.77 11.90
CA MET A 240 13.62 0.40 11.68
C MET A 240 14.96 0.23 12.41
N ILE A 241 14.93 -0.39 13.60
CA ILE A 241 16.15 -0.69 14.36
C ILE A 241 16.94 -1.84 13.74
N LYS A 242 16.28 -2.86 13.21
CA LYS A 242 16.94 -4.06 12.66
C LYS A 242 17.68 -3.76 11.34
N TYR A 243 17.01 -3.11 10.40
CA TYR A 243 17.51 -2.96 9.01
C TYR A 243 18.26 -1.65 8.73
N ALA A 244 18.07 -0.61 9.54
CA ALA A 244 18.75 0.66 9.33
C ALA A 244 20.21 0.64 9.86
N LEU A 245 21.08 1.46 9.22
CA LEU A 245 22.42 1.70 9.73
C LEU A 245 22.35 2.38 11.11
N PRO A 246 23.29 2.11 12.05
CA PRO A 246 23.24 2.66 13.41
C PRO A 246 23.09 4.18 13.48
N ALA A 247 23.73 4.91 12.57
CA ALA A 247 23.67 6.37 12.49
C ALA A 247 22.29 6.90 12.02
N ASP A 248 21.53 6.09 11.27
CA ASP A 248 20.25 6.48 10.68
C ASP A 248 19.04 6.09 11.54
N LYS A 249 19.20 5.10 12.44
CA LYS A 249 18.11 4.60 13.28
C LYS A 249 17.34 5.70 14.04
N PRO A 250 17.99 6.62 14.77
CA PRO A 250 17.28 7.70 15.46
C PRO A 250 16.53 8.61 14.47
N ARG A 251 17.15 8.94 13.33
CA ARG A 251 16.57 9.82 12.32
C ARG A 251 15.34 9.23 11.64
N ILE A 252 15.39 7.94 11.32
CA ILE A 252 14.25 7.21 10.74
C ILE A 252 13.07 7.24 11.71
N ARG A 253 13.33 6.95 12.98
CA ARG A 253 12.31 7.00 14.03
C ARG A 253 11.74 8.40 14.22
N GLU A 254 12.59 9.42 14.31
CA GLU A 254 12.19 10.83 14.43
C GLU A 254 11.29 11.25 13.24
N CYS A 255 11.68 10.88 11.99
CA CYS A 255 10.86 11.13 10.80
C CYS A 255 9.49 10.48 10.92
N PHE A 256 9.44 9.19 11.28
CA PHE A 256 8.19 8.45 11.41
C PHE A 256 7.27 9.04 12.47
N GLU A 257 7.80 9.35 13.66
CA GLU A 257 7.04 9.91 14.77
C GLU A 257 6.55 11.36 14.50
N SER A 258 7.19 12.08 13.55
CA SER A 258 6.77 13.42 13.17
C SER A 258 5.56 13.47 12.24
N ILE A 259 5.17 12.37 11.60
CA ILE A 259 4.14 12.34 10.55
C ILE A 259 2.81 12.94 10.99
N PRO A 260 2.22 12.58 12.15
CA PRO A 260 0.98 13.19 12.60
C PRO A 260 1.08 14.73 12.73
N SER A 261 2.19 15.24 13.28
CA SER A 261 2.44 16.67 13.43
C SER A 261 2.62 17.39 12.09
N GLN A 262 3.24 16.74 11.11
CA GLN A 262 3.38 17.27 9.74
C GLN A 262 2.01 17.43 9.07
N LEU A 263 1.13 16.42 9.21
CA LEU A 263 -0.20 16.41 8.61
C LEU A 263 -1.20 17.36 9.29
N ALA A 264 -1.01 17.64 10.58
CA ALA A 264 -1.88 18.54 11.36
C ALA A 264 -1.77 20.02 10.96
N ARG A 265 -0.77 20.38 10.16
CA ARG A 265 -0.52 21.78 9.75
C ARG A 265 -1.45 22.25 8.64
N GLU A 266 -1.64 23.54 8.53
CA GLU A 266 -2.36 24.18 7.43
C GLU A 266 -1.68 23.87 6.08
N TYR A 267 -0.34 24.10 6.02
CA TYR A 267 0.49 23.72 4.86
C TYR A 267 1.20 22.41 5.17
N LYS A 268 0.77 21.35 4.51
CA LYS A 268 1.22 19.97 4.77
C LYS A 268 2.52 19.59 4.06
N LYS A 269 3.22 20.53 3.39
CA LYS A 269 4.57 20.30 2.88
C LYS A 269 5.47 19.80 4.02
N PHE A 270 6.19 18.71 3.79
CA PHE A 270 7.09 18.14 4.79
C PHE A 270 8.21 19.13 5.17
N VAL A 271 8.40 19.37 6.45
CA VAL A 271 9.36 20.33 6.97
C VAL A 271 10.31 19.64 7.94
N TYR A 272 11.58 19.55 7.58
CA TYR A 272 12.61 18.86 8.36
C TYR A 272 12.86 19.47 9.74
N SER A 273 12.68 20.78 9.90
CA SER A 273 12.81 21.46 11.22
C SER A 273 11.71 21.08 12.22
N ILE A 274 10.64 20.41 11.79
CA ILE A 274 9.62 19.85 12.68
C ILE A 274 10.07 18.50 13.23
N VAL A 275 10.82 17.72 12.43
CA VAL A 275 11.45 16.48 12.90
C VAL A 275 12.42 16.81 14.03
N ARG A 276 13.25 17.83 13.82
CA ARG A 276 14.20 18.37 14.81
C ARG A 276 14.50 19.83 14.48
N SER A 277 14.54 20.72 15.46
CA SER A 277 14.72 22.16 15.25
C SER A 277 15.93 22.55 14.37
N THR A 278 17.00 21.75 14.41
CA THR A 278 18.20 21.88 13.56
C THR A 278 18.19 21.00 12.32
N GLY A 279 17.08 20.27 12.05
CA GLY A 279 16.97 19.27 10.98
C GLY A 279 17.08 19.89 9.59
N ARG A 280 17.91 19.31 8.74
CA ARG A 280 18.09 19.71 7.33
C ARG A 280 17.77 18.53 6.40
N GLY A 281 17.33 18.84 5.18
CA GLY A 281 16.98 17.83 4.19
C GLY A 281 18.09 16.81 3.94
N ARG A 282 19.36 17.26 3.84
CA ARG A 282 20.51 16.39 3.64
C ARG A 282 20.71 15.34 4.74
N ASP A 283 20.21 15.61 5.96
CA ASP A 283 20.41 14.75 7.12
C ASP A 283 19.31 13.69 7.26
N TYR A 284 18.12 13.93 6.67
CA TYR A 284 16.91 13.12 6.84
C TYR A 284 16.34 12.52 5.54
N ALA A 285 16.82 12.94 4.35
CA ALA A 285 16.28 12.47 3.08
C ALA A 285 16.40 10.94 2.93
N GLY A 286 17.54 10.35 3.31
CA GLY A 286 17.73 8.90 3.31
C GLY A 286 16.82 8.18 4.29
N SER A 287 16.53 8.80 5.45
CA SER A 287 15.63 8.25 6.45
C SER A 287 14.18 8.20 5.97
N LEU A 288 13.70 9.27 5.29
CA LEU A 288 12.39 9.26 4.66
C LEU A 288 12.29 8.27 3.52
N GLN A 289 13.34 8.18 2.67
CA GLN A 289 13.40 7.19 1.61
C GLN A 289 13.27 5.78 2.17
N TRP A 290 13.99 5.48 3.25
CA TRP A 290 13.92 4.19 3.91
C TRP A 290 12.50 3.83 4.37
N ILE A 291 11.77 4.78 5.00
CA ILE A 291 10.39 4.55 5.48
C ILE A 291 9.42 4.35 4.29
N GLU A 292 9.64 5.07 3.18
CA GLU A 292 8.86 4.90 1.95
C GLU A 292 9.15 3.56 1.28
N ASP A 293 10.42 3.15 1.18
CA ASP A 293 10.82 1.86 0.65
C ASP A 293 10.34 0.68 1.50
N ALA A 294 10.09 0.93 2.80
CA ALA A 294 9.42 -0.01 3.69
C ALA A 294 7.90 -0.11 3.42
N GLY A 295 7.34 0.78 2.61
CA GLY A 295 5.92 0.86 2.31
C GLY A 295 5.05 1.42 3.44
N ILE A 296 5.68 2.06 4.44
CA ILE A 296 4.99 2.60 5.63
C ILE A 296 4.39 3.97 5.33
N ILE A 297 5.07 4.75 4.48
CA ILE A 297 4.63 6.07 4.03
C ILE A 297 4.59 6.16 2.50
N ARG A 298 3.97 7.22 2.02
CA ARG A 298 3.98 7.66 0.62
C ARG A 298 4.27 9.13 0.53
N ARG A 299 5.16 9.52 -0.39
CA ARG A 299 5.37 10.92 -0.73
C ARG A 299 4.39 11.35 -1.83
N CYS A 300 3.86 12.56 -1.67
CA CYS A 300 3.04 13.24 -2.66
C CYS A 300 3.80 14.47 -3.12
N TYR A 301 4.25 14.50 -4.37
CA TYR A 301 5.16 15.52 -4.89
C TYR A 301 4.41 16.75 -5.40
N ASN A 302 4.95 17.94 -5.17
CA ASN A 302 4.46 19.16 -5.82
C ASN A 302 4.74 19.11 -7.32
N THR A 303 3.84 19.66 -8.13
CA THR A 303 4.04 19.84 -9.56
C THR A 303 4.18 21.32 -9.90
N GLU A 304 5.07 21.66 -10.85
CA GLU A 304 5.26 23.04 -11.32
C GLU A 304 4.04 23.55 -12.08
N ILE A 305 3.40 22.65 -12.84
CA ILE A 305 2.22 22.91 -13.67
C ILE A 305 1.23 21.75 -13.57
N THR A 306 -0.02 22.02 -13.87
CA THR A 306 -1.12 21.05 -13.87
C THR A 306 -1.30 20.40 -15.23
N GLU A 307 -0.24 19.77 -15.76
CA GLU A 307 -0.18 19.17 -17.09
C GLU A 307 0.50 17.80 -17.08
N LEU A 308 0.11 16.91 -17.99
CA LEU A 308 0.75 15.62 -18.19
C LEU A 308 2.04 15.77 -19.04
N PRO A 309 3.08 14.98 -18.78
CA PRO A 309 3.19 13.93 -17.73
C PRO A 309 3.52 14.53 -16.36
N LEU A 310 2.83 14.09 -15.31
CA LEU A 310 3.01 14.61 -13.95
C LEU A 310 4.41 14.34 -13.39
N ASP A 311 4.99 13.16 -13.71
CA ASP A 311 6.36 12.81 -13.30
C ASP A 311 7.39 13.85 -13.78
N GLY A 312 7.29 14.26 -15.04
CA GLY A 312 8.20 15.23 -15.66
C GLY A 312 8.09 16.63 -15.08
N ASN A 313 6.95 16.95 -14.48
CA ASN A 313 6.64 18.27 -13.92
C ASN A 313 6.78 18.28 -12.37
N SER A 314 7.23 17.19 -11.76
CA SER A 314 7.30 17.05 -10.30
C SER A 314 8.55 17.72 -9.71
N ILE A 315 8.36 18.40 -8.59
CA ILE A 315 9.44 19.03 -7.81
C ILE A 315 9.86 18.07 -6.70
N GLN A 316 10.97 17.37 -6.89
CA GLN A 316 11.43 16.31 -5.98
C GLN A 316 11.75 16.79 -4.55
N THR A 317 12.04 18.09 -4.38
CA THR A 317 12.33 18.70 -3.06
C THR A 317 11.10 19.21 -2.33
N GLU A 318 9.94 19.16 -2.96
CA GLU A 318 8.68 19.62 -2.41
C GLU A 318 7.64 18.51 -2.38
N PHE A 319 7.36 17.98 -1.21
CA PHE A 319 6.43 16.86 -1.06
C PHE A 319 5.67 16.95 0.27
N LYS A 320 4.50 16.34 0.29
CA LYS A 320 3.75 15.95 1.48
C LYS A 320 4.05 14.49 1.80
N VAL A 321 3.87 14.08 3.05
CA VAL A 321 4.05 12.68 3.48
C VAL A 321 2.77 12.17 4.10
N TYR A 322 2.28 11.04 3.59
CA TYR A 322 1.08 10.37 4.10
C TYR A 322 1.43 8.98 4.61
N MET A 323 0.72 8.51 5.64
CA MET A 323 0.77 7.12 6.05
C MET A 323 0.14 6.23 4.97
N ALA A 324 0.76 5.10 4.69
CA ALA A 324 0.28 4.14 3.68
C ALA A 324 -0.91 3.29 4.14
N ASP A 325 -1.30 3.42 5.42
CA ASP A 325 -2.54 2.88 5.97
C ASP A 325 -3.17 3.90 6.91
N ILE A 326 -4.44 4.23 6.63
CA ILE A 326 -5.17 5.28 7.37
C ILE A 326 -5.43 4.88 8.82
N GLY A 327 -5.72 3.61 9.09
CA GLY A 327 -5.98 3.12 10.44
C GLY A 327 -4.74 3.22 11.33
N LEU A 328 -3.55 2.95 10.78
CA LEU A 328 -2.30 3.13 11.50
C LEU A 328 -2.05 4.61 11.82
N LEU A 329 -2.34 5.54 10.89
CA LEU A 329 -2.28 6.98 11.19
C LEU A 329 -3.19 7.34 12.37
N VAL A 330 -4.47 6.92 12.31
CA VAL A 330 -5.46 7.24 13.34
C VAL A 330 -5.06 6.68 14.71
N SER A 331 -4.38 5.54 14.75
CA SER A 331 -3.86 4.95 15.99
C SER A 331 -2.70 5.72 16.62
N MET A 332 -2.01 6.57 15.83
CA MET A 332 -0.93 7.46 16.31
C MET A 332 -1.45 8.78 16.86
N LEU A 333 -2.74 9.09 16.68
CA LEU A 333 -3.37 10.31 17.19
C LEU A 333 -3.78 10.13 18.66
N GLU A 334 -4.23 11.24 19.28
CA GLU A 334 -4.68 11.26 20.67
C GLU A 334 -5.87 10.32 20.92
N GLU A 335 -5.95 9.81 22.15
CA GLU A 335 -7.09 9.00 22.59
C GLU A 335 -8.39 9.78 22.50
N GLY A 336 -9.48 9.12 22.06
CA GLY A 336 -10.76 9.76 21.80
C GLY A 336 -10.95 10.25 20.37
N THR A 337 -9.91 10.40 19.56
CA THR A 337 -10.03 10.75 18.13
C THR A 337 -10.95 9.78 17.40
N GLN A 338 -10.87 8.49 17.73
CA GLN A 338 -11.65 7.42 17.09
C GLN A 338 -13.16 7.58 17.37
N SER A 339 -13.55 7.90 18.59
CA SER A 339 -14.96 8.19 18.95
C SER A 339 -15.45 9.41 18.18
N SER A 340 -14.63 10.47 18.11
CA SER A 340 -14.97 11.67 17.35
C SER A 340 -15.14 11.42 15.86
N ILE A 341 -14.38 10.45 15.27
CA ILE A 341 -14.55 10.02 13.87
C ILE A 341 -15.91 9.34 13.69
N LEU A 342 -16.28 8.42 14.57
CA LEU A 342 -17.55 7.70 14.50
C LEU A 342 -18.76 8.63 14.65
N GLU A 343 -18.67 9.61 15.54
CA GLU A 343 -19.71 10.61 15.79
C GLU A 343 -19.77 11.70 14.71
N GLY A 344 -18.79 11.74 13.79
CA GLY A 344 -18.69 12.82 12.80
C GLY A 344 -18.19 14.16 13.34
N ASN A 345 -17.72 14.20 14.59
CA ASN A 345 -17.39 15.40 15.37
C ASN A 345 -15.91 15.82 15.34
N LEU A 346 -15.18 15.43 14.30
CA LEU A 346 -13.76 15.79 14.15
C LEU A 346 -13.57 17.29 13.79
N PHE A 347 -13.18 18.11 14.74
CA PHE A 347 -13.04 19.56 14.49
C PHE A 347 -11.65 19.98 13.98
N SER A 348 -10.55 19.53 14.55
CA SER A 348 -9.22 20.09 14.29
C SER A 348 -8.33 19.29 13.31
N HIS A 349 -8.48 17.97 13.20
CA HIS A 349 -7.64 17.13 12.34
C HIS A 349 -8.40 16.51 11.15
N LYS A 350 -9.65 16.88 10.97
CA LYS A 350 -10.56 16.29 9.97
C LYS A 350 -9.99 16.36 8.55
N GLY A 351 -9.49 17.52 8.14
CA GLY A 351 -8.90 17.70 6.81
C GLY A 351 -7.66 16.82 6.56
N ALA A 352 -6.79 16.68 7.57
CA ALA A 352 -5.59 15.85 7.48
C ALA A 352 -5.91 14.36 7.33
N ILE A 353 -6.87 13.87 8.12
CA ILE A 353 -7.29 12.45 8.11
C ILE A 353 -7.91 12.10 6.76
N PHE A 354 -8.83 12.92 6.23
CA PHE A 354 -9.49 12.63 4.95
C PHE A 354 -8.56 12.81 3.75
N GLU A 355 -7.62 13.74 3.79
CA GLU A 355 -6.58 13.86 2.77
C GLU A 355 -5.65 12.64 2.79
N ASN A 356 -5.25 12.15 3.98
CA ASN A 356 -4.49 10.91 4.09
C ASN A 356 -5.32 9.68 3.64
N LEU A 357 -6.62 9.63 3.91
CA LEU A 357 -7.50 8.57 3.41
C LEU A 357 -7.47 8.50 1.87
N VAL A 358 -7.58 9.65 1.19
CA VAL A 358 -7.52 9.70 -0.27
C VAL A 358 -6.13 9.30 -0.76
N ALA A 359 -5.06 9.74 -0.09
CA ALA A 359 -3.69 9.32 -0.39
C ALA A 359 -3.50 7.80 -0.21
N ASP A 360 -4.08 7.21 0.83
CA ASP A 360 -4.09 5.76 1.06
C ASP A 360 -4.82 5.03 -0.06
N ILE A 361 -6.04 5.46 -0.40
CA ILE A 361 -6.85 4.86 -1.48
C ILE A 361 -6.09 4.93 -2.81
N PHE A 362 -5.61 6.10 -3.23
CA PHE A 362 -4.88 6.26 -4.49
C PHE A 362 -3.56 5.49 -4.50
N GLY A 363 -2.86 5.47 -3.39
CA GLY A 363 -1.61 4.72 -3.26
C GLY A 363 -1.81 3.21 -3.34
N LYS A 364 -2.90 2.66 -2.80
CA LYS A 364 -3.26 1.23 -2.92
C LYS A 364 -3.72 0.84 -4.34
N MET A 365 -4.09 1.81 -5.18
CA MET A 365 -4.27 1.63 -6.63
C MET A 365 -2.94 1.58 -7.40
N GLY A 366 -1.80 1.70 -6.71
CA GLY A 366 -0.48 1.76 -7.35
C GLY A 366 -0.13 3.12 -7.96
N ARG A 367 -0.88 4.18 -7.64
CA ARG A 367 -0.62 5.51 -8.18
C ARG A 367 0.51 6.20 -7.45
N LYS A 368 1.38 6.90 -8.17
CA LYS A 368 2.21 7.97 -7.61
C LYS A 368 1.32 9.17 -7.28
N LEU A 369 1.63 9.84 -6.18
CA LEU A 369 0.81 10.94 -5.67
C LEU A 369 1.44 12.29 -6.02
N TYR A 370 0.62 13.21 -6.49
CA TYR A 370 1.00 14.57 -6.81
C TYR A 370 -0.02 15.56 -6.24
N TYR A 371 0.46 16.74 -5.88
CA TYR A 371 -0.35 17.89 -5.52
C TYR A 371 0.14 19.13 -6.31
N PHE A 372 -0.62 20.19 -6.29
CA PHE A 372 -0.19 21.45 -6.88
C PHE A 372 -0.27 22.57 -5.86
N HIS A 373 0.83 23.25 -5.66
CA HIS A 373 0.90 24.44 -4.82
C HIS A 373 1.80 25.49 -5.51
N LYS A 374 1.29 26.71 -5.62
CA LYS A 374 2.04 27.83 -6.17
C LYS A 374 2.05 29.01 -5.20
N ASN A 375 3.20 29.68 -5.07
CA ASN A 375 3.31 30.92 -4.32
C ASN A 375 2.27 31.91 -4.83
N GLY A 376 1.30 32.30 -3.98
CA GLY A 376 0.13 33.09 -4.37
C GLY A 376 -1.21 32.50 -3.90
N GLY A 377 -1.17 31.40 -3.15
CA GLY A 377 -2.31 30.90 -2.38
C GLY A 377 -3.22 29.88 -3.09
N ILE A 378 -2.82 29.34 -4.25
CA ILE A 378 -3.53 28.21 -4.88
C ILE A 378 -2.89 26.92 -4.43
N GLU A 379 -3.69 26.07 -3.78
CA GLU A 379 -3.34 24.71 -3.43
C GLU A 379 -4.44 23.77 -3.90
N LEU A 380 -4.07 22.67 -4.57
CA LEU A 380 -4.92 21.55 -4.95
C LEU A 380 -4.41 20.33 -4.19
N ASP A 381 -5.26 19.65 -3.44
CA ASP A 381 -4.87 18.57 -2.54
C ASP A 381 -4.19 17.44 -3.29
N PHE A 382 -4.75 17.05 -4.45
CA PHE A 382 -4.14 16.10 -5.38
C PHE A 382 -4.32 16.55 -6.82
N VAL A 383 -3.38 16.08 -7.67
CA VAL A 383 -3.47 16.15 -9.12
C VAL A 383 -3.17 14.76 -9.68
N MET A 384 -4.02 14.24 -10.52
CA MET A 384 -3.85 12.89 -11.07
C MET A 384 -4.17 12.83 -12.56
N ARG A 385 -3.61 11.81 -13.22
CA ARG A 385 -4.09 11.41 -14.54
C ARG A 385 -5.38 10.63 -14.38
N TYR A 386 -6.44 11.03 -15.06
CA TYR A 386 -7.70 10.32 -15.08
C TYR A 386 -8.37 10.52 -16.46
N LYS A 387 -8.77 9.42 -17.11
CA LYS A 387 -9.32 9.43 -18.48
C LYS A 387 -8.46 10.24 -19.47
N GLY A 388 -7.13 10.06 -19.40
CA GLY A 388 -6.17 10.74 -20.28
C GLY A 388 -5.93 12.22 -20.00
N GLN A 389 -6.55 12.80 -18.98
CA GLN A 389 -6.44 14.21 -18.62
C GLN A 389 -5.75 14.41 -17.27
N CYS A 390 -5.20 15.61 -17.07
CA CYS A 390 -4.72 16.06 -15.76
C CYS A 390 -5.91 16.59 -14.96
N ILE A 391 -6.32 15.89 -13.91
CA ILE A 391 -7.50 16.20 -13.10
C ILE A 391 -7.09 16.58 -11.68
N PRO A 392 -7.38 17.81 -11.23
CA PRO A 392 -7.32 18.19 -9.83
C PRO A 392 -8.38 17.47 -9.02
N VAL A 393 -7.97 17.02 -7.82
CA VAL A 393 -8.88 16.42 -6.84
C VAL A 393 -8.76 17.18 -5.54
N GLU A 394 -9.86 17.66 -5.02
CA GLU A 394 -9.95 18.34 -3.73
C GLU A 394 -10.71 17.49 -2.73
N CYS A 395 -10.16 17.38 -1.53
CA CYS A 395 -10.73 16.63 -0.43
C CYS A 395 -11.38 17.58 0.56
N LYS A 396 -12.65 17.40 0.83
CA LYS A 396 -13.35 18.18 1.86
C LYS A 396 -13.97 17.25 2.91
N ALA A 397 -13.65 17.51 4.14
CA ALA A 397 -14.23 16.76 5.26
C ALA A 397 -15.74 17.04 5.45
N ASN A 398 -16.21 18.20 5.01
CA ASN A 398 -17.60 18.64 5.01
C ASN A 398 -17.93 19.32 3.68
N THR A 399 -19.18 19.79 3.54
CA THR A 399 -19.58 20.69 2.45
C THR A 399 -18.84 22.02 2.61
N GLY A 400 -17.91 22.33 1.73
CA GLY A 400 -17.10 23.57 1.78
C GLY A 400 -16.85 24.16 0.40
N ASN A 401 -16.44 25.43 0.34
CA ASN A 401 -16.07 26.10 -0.90
C ASN A 401 -14.72 25.59 -1.41
N SER A 402 -14.62 25.38 -2.73
CA SER A 402 -13.39 24.97 -3.42
C SER A 402 -12.84 26.18 -4.19
N LYS A 403 -12.29 27.17 -3.49
CA LYS A 403 -11.79 28.42 -4.08
C LYS A 403 -10.67 28.13 -5.09
N SER A 404 -9.71 27.30 -4.74
CA SER A 404 -8.57 26.95 -5.60
C SER A 404 -9.04 26.26 -6.89
N ILE A 405 -9.91 25.23 -6.79
CA ILE A 405 -10.49 24.56 -7.98
C ILE A 405 -11.25 25.53 -8.87
N ARG A 406 -12.09 26.39 -8.31
CA ARG A 406 -12.84 27.39 -9.11
C ARG A 406 -11.90 28.36 -9.82
N THR A 407 -10.82 28.78 -9.16
CA THR A 407 -9.81 29.64 -9.78
C THR A 407 -9.13 28.91 -10.95
N VAL A 408 -8.77 27.64 -10.77
CA VAL A 408 -8.10 26.85 -11.81
C VAL A 408 -9.03 26.59 -13.00
N LEU A 409 -10.28 26.19 -12.76
CA LEU A 409 -11.29 25.98 -13.79
C LEU A 409 -11.68 27.28 -14.52
N GLY A 410 -11.63 28.42 -13.82
CA GLY A 410 -11.93 29.75 -14.41
C GLY A 410 -10.79 30.29 -15.28
N HIS A 411 -9.60 29.68 -15.29
CA HIS A 411 -8.45 30.10 -16.10
C HIS A 411 -7.80 28.91 -16.81
N PRO A 412 -8.55 28.22 -17.70
CA PRO A 412 -8.05 26.99 -18.34
C PRO A 412 -6.85 27.25 -19.27
N GLU A 413 -6.70 28.44 -19.82
CA GLU A 413 -5.54 28.87 -20.60
C GLU A 413 -4.25 28.90 -19.79
N LYS A 414 -4.34 29.18 -18.48
CA LYS A 414 -3.21 29.28 -17.57
C LYS A 414 -2.85 27.94 -16.92
N TYR A 415 -3.88 27.19 -16.49
CA TYR A 415 -3.70 25.96 -15.70
C TYR A 415 -3.90 24.68 -16.52
N ARG A 416 -4.37 24.79 -17.77
CA ARG A 416 -4.63 23.67 -18.67
C ARG A 416 -5.53 22.58 -18.07
N VAL A 417 -6.45 22.99 -17.21
CA VAL A 417 -7.41 22.15 -16.52
C VAL A 417 -8.81 22.55 -16.97
N THR A 418 -9.56 21.58 -17.46
CA THR A 418 -10.94 21.77 -17.92
C THR A 418 -11.96 21.09 -17.02
N ASN A 419 -11.55 20.08 -16.26
CA ASN A 419 -12.40 19.30 -15.38
C ASN A 419 -11.70 19.09 -14.02
N ALA A 420 -12.48 18.97 -12.97
CA ALA A 420 -11.97 18.68 -11.63
C ALA A 420 -12.91 17.76 -10.85
N ILE A 421 -12.39 17.12 -9.81
CA ILE A 421 -13.15 16.25 -8.92
C ILE A 421 -13.09 16.82 -7.50
N LYS A 422 -14.21 16.76 -6.81
CA LYS A 422 -14.33 17.12 -5.41
C LYS A 422 -14.89 15.96 -4.63
N LEU A 423 -14.08 15.44 -3.71
CA LEU A 423 -14.42 14.37 -2.79
C LEU A 423 -14.84 14.94 -1.43
N GLY A 424 -15.93 14.44 -0.87
CA GLY A 424 -16.37 14.92 0.44
C GLY A 424 -17.71 14.36 0.87
N ASP A 425 -18.39 15.09 1.76
CA ASP A 425 -19.73 14.77 2.23
C ASP A 425 -20.79 15.29 1.23
N TYR A 426 -20.72 14.77 0.02
CA TYR A 426 -21.61 15.08 -1.10
C TYR A 426 -22.20 13.80 -1.66
N ASN A 427 -23.30 13.90 -2.38
CA ASN A 427 -23.72 12.84 -3.30
C ASN A 427 -23.11 13.09 -4.70
N VAL A 428 -23.27 12.15 -5.63
CA VAL A 428 -22.80 12.27 -7.01
C VAL A 428 -23.52 13.44 -7.71
N GLY A 429 -22.76 14.30 -8.35
CA GLY A 429 -23.31 15.43 -9.12
C GLY A 429 -22.23 16.11 -9.96
N MET A 430 -22.67 16.88 -10.95
CA MET A 430 -21.79 17.66 -11.83
C MET A 430 -22.30 19.09 -11.93
N LYS A 431 -21.41 20.05 -11.74
CA LYS A 431 -21.70 21.47 -11.97
C LYS A 431 -20.45 22.20 -12.43
N ASP A 432 -20.55 22.98 -13.51
CA ASP A 432 -19.46 23.82 -14.03
C ASP A 432 -18.13 23.05 -14.20
N ASN A 433 -18.18 21.85 -14.81
CA ASN A 433 -17.05 20.93 -14.99
C ASN A 433 -16.41 20.42 -13.69
N LEU A 434 -17.08 20.58 -12.56
CA LEU A 434 -16.70 20.06 -11.28
C LEU A 434 -17.59 18.86 -10.93
N LEU A 435 -17.00 17.66 -10.97
CA LEU A 435 -17.64 16.44 -10.51
C LEU A 435 -17.54 16.35 -8.97
N THR A 436 -18.67 16.29 -8.30
CA THR A 436 -18.73 16.02 -6.86
C THR A 436 -19.00 14.55 -6.62
N LEU A 437 -18.27 13.94 -5.72
CA LEU A 437 -18.42 12.54 -5.36
C LEU A 437 -18.39 12.36 -3.83
N PRO A 438 -19.17 11.41 -3.30
CA PRO A 438 -18.96 10.98 -1.93
C PRO A 438 -17.54 10.42 -1.76
N MET A 439 -16.91 10.70 -0.61
CA MET A 439 -15.54 10.27 -0.32
C MET A 439 -15.35 8.75 -0.49
N TYR A 440 -16.37 7.96 -0.15
CA TYR A 440 -16.32 6.49 -0.29
C TYR A 440 -16.25 6.02 -1.75
N MET A 441 -16.49 6.88 -2.74
CA MET A 441 -16.35 6.53 -4.16
C MET A 441 -14.94 6.81 -4.71
N ALA A 442 -14.01 7.32 -3.92
CA ALA A 442 -12.64 7.60 -4.35
C ALA A 442 -11.94 6.37 -4.97
N PHE A 443 -12.23 5.15 -4.49
CA PHE A 443 -11.66 3.92 -5.02
C PHE A 443 -12.13 3.58 -6.45
N LEU A 444 -13.19 4.20 -6.94
CA LEU A 444 -13.67 4.03 -8.32
C LEU A 444 -12.94 4.91 -9.34
N LEU A 445 -12.06 5.79 -8.88
CA LEU A 445 -11.27 6.68 -9.75
C LEU A 445 -10.01 5.99 -10.31
N SER A 446 -10.02 4.66 -10.44
CA SER A 446 -8.98 3.92 -11.16
C SER A 446 -9.01 4.28 -12.65
N GLU A 447 -7.82 4.39 -13.29
CA GLU A 447 -7.77 4.31 -14.75
C GLU A 447 -8.07 2.87 -15.14
N VAL A 448 -9.14 2.69 -15.90
CA VAL A 448 -9.42 1.44 -16.59
C VAL A 448 -8.67 1.46 -17.92
#